data_e5cfd0294db6967954e89110f07b7e2e
#
_entry.id   e5cfd0294db6967954e89110f07b7e2e
#
_cell.length_a   1.000
_cell.length_b   1.000
_cell.length_c   1.000
_cell.angle_alpha   90.00
_cell.angle_beta   90.00
_cell.angle_gamma   90.00
#
_symmetry.space_group_name_H-M   'P 1'
#
loop_
_entity.id
_entity.type
_entity.pdbx_description
1 polymer ?
#
loop_
_entity_poly.entity_id
_entity_poly.type
_entity_poly.pdbx_seq_one_letter_code
_entity_poly.pdbx_strand_id
1 'polypeptide(L)' 'MVTLNNRKVVDIEVDGVCSWDYPDFSDCYLSGAVWADTLQPLNDDEMENLANTYPDLAYSLALESFH' A
#
# COMPACT_ATOMS: atom_id res chain seq x y z
N MET A 1 -1.20 0.40 -12.12
CA MET A 1 -0.56 1.67 -11.72
C MET A 1 -1.39 2.33 -10.64
N VAL A 2 -0.77 2.75 -9.56
CA VAL A 2 -1.48 3.36 -8.44
C VAL A 2 -1.45 4.88 -8.57
N THR A 3 -2.62 5.49 -8.54
CA THR A 3 -2.76 6.94 -8.60
C THR A 3 -3.70 7.42 -7.50
N LEU A 4 -3.47 8.63 -7.01
CA LEU A 4 -4.30 9.27 -6.00
C LEU A 4 -4.37 10.76 -6.35
N ASN A 5 -5.59 11.30 -6.46
CA ASN A 5 -5.80 12.70 -6.86
C ASN A 5 -5.10 13.05 -8.18
N ASN A 6 -5.15 12.12 -9.15
CA ASN A 6 -4.51 12.27 -10.47
C ASN A 6 -2.98 12.35 -10.40
N ARG A 7 -2.39 11.92 -9.29
CA ARG A 7 -0.93 11.88 -9.10
C ARG A 7 -0.49 10.44 -8.92
N LYS A 8 0.61 10.09 -9.56
CA LYS A 8 1.17 8.74 -9.49
C LYS A 8 1.80 8.51 -8.13
N VAL A 9 1.58 7.33 -7.57
CA VAL A 9 2.15 6.91 -6.28
C VAL A 9 3.08 5.74 -6.50
N VAL A 10 4.27 5.78 -5.91
CA VAL A 10 5.30 4.74 -6.06
C VAL A 10 5.86 4.35 -4.69
N ASP A 11 6.75 3.37 -4.67
CA ASP A 11 7.43 2.90 -3.45
C ASP A 11 6.46 2.59 -2.32
N ILE A 12 5.36 1.92 -2.67
CA ILE A 12 4.34 1.55 -1.71
C ILE A 12 4.85 0.39 -0.88
N GLU A 13 4.81 0.55 0.44
CA GLU A 13 5.25 -0.47 1.38
C GLU A 13 4.07 -1.02 2.18
N VAL A 14 4.19 -2.29 2.55
CA VAL A 14 3.16 -2.99 3.32
C VAL A 14 3.83 -3.66 4.51
N ASP A 15 3.16 -3.60 5.67
CA ASP A 15 3.62 -4.25 6.89
C ASP A 15 2.55 -5.19 7.43
N GLY A 16 2.90 -5.94 8.48
CA GLY A 16 1.97 -6.88 9.09
C GLY A 16 1.79 -8.15 8.28
N VAL A 17 2.71 -8.43 7.35
CA VAL A 17 2.65 -9.63 6.51
C VAL A 17 3.30 -10.78 7.25
N CYS A 18 2.51 -11.79 7.59
CA CYS A 18 2.98 -12.97 8.30
C CYS A 18 2.70 -14.23 7.48
N SER A 19 3.68 -15.13 7.42
CA SER A 19 3.55 -16.32 6.58
C SER A 19 2.41 -17.24 7.02
N TRP A 20 2.09 -17.27 8.30
CA TRP A 20 0.97 -18.11 8.80
C TRP A 20 -0.39 -17.51 8.48
N ASP A 21 -0.47 -16.24 8.09
CA ASP A 21 -1.73 -15.64 7.65
C ASP A 21 -2.00 -15.86 6.17
N TYR A 22 -1.04 -16.45 5.47
CA TYR A 22 -1.24 -16.74 4.05
C TYR A 22 -2.42 -17.74 3.86
N PRO A 23 -3.35 -17.50 2.93
CA PRO A 23 -3.37 -16.39 1.95
C PRO A 23 -4.19 -15.18 2.40
N ASP A 24 -4.74 -15.16 3.59
CA ASP A 24 -5.68 -14.12 4.02
C ASP A 24 -5.00 -12.79 4.39
N PHE A 25 -3.84 -12.84 5.02
CA PHE A 25 -3.09 -11.63 5.41
C PHE A 25 -3.98 -10.57 6.06
N SER A 26 -4.78 -11.00 7.04
CA SER A 26 -5.78 -10.12 7.65
C SER A 26 -5.16 -8.94 8.42
N ASP A 27 -3.91 -9.08 8.84
CA ASP A 27 -3.21 -8.04 9.59
C ASP A 27 -2.35 -7.12 8.73
N CYS A 28 -2.27 -7.36 7.42
CA CYS A 28 -1.44 -6.51 6.57
C CYS A 28 -2.06 -5.13 6.36
N TYR A 29 -1.21 -4.13 6.23
CA TYR A 29 -1.64 -2.75 6.02
C TYR A 29 -0.57 -1.98 5.27
N LEU A 30 -0.97 -0.87 4.65
CA LEU A 30 -0.03 0.01 3.96
C LEU A 30 0.76 0.79 4.99
N SER A 31 2.08 0.64 4.99
CA SER A 31 2.97 1.31 5.95
C SER A 31 3.59 2.57 5.38
N GLY A 32 3.67 2.70 4.05
CA GLY A 32 4.26 3.87 3.43
C GLY A 32 4.02 3.93 1.94
N ALA A 33 4.12 5.11 1.40
CA ALA A 33 4.05 5.34 -0.04
C ALA A 33 4.67 6.71 -0.34
N VAL A 34 5.04 6.94 -1.58
CA VAL A 34 5.74 8.16 -2.02
C VAL A 34 5.09 8.67 -3.29
N TRP A 35 4.95 9.99 -3.39
CA TRP A 35 4.51 10.65 -4.62
C TRP A 35 5.61 10.54 -5.67
N ALA A 36 5.28 10.07 -6.88
CA ALA A 36 6.26 9.90 -7.95
C ALA A 36 6.83 11.21 -8.46
N ASP A 37 6.04 12.28 -8.41
CA ASP A 37 6.41 13.57 -8.97
C ASP A 37 7.37 14.36 -8.06
N THR A 38 7.19 14.28 -6.75
CA THR A 38 8.00 15.03 -5.79
C THR A 38 8.94 14.14 -4.97
N LEU A 39 8.70 12.84 -4.97
CA LEU A 39 9.40 11.85 -4.12
C LEU A 39 9.22 12.13 -2.64
N GLN A 40 8.10 12.77 -2.27
CA GLN A 40 7.74 13.04 -0.88
C GLN A 40 6.84 11.95 -0.35
N PRO A 41 7.03 11.54 0.90
CA PRO A 41 6.15 10.52 1.49
C PRO A 41 4.75 11.08 1.71
N LEU A 42 3.76 10.19 1.57
CA LEU A 42 2.37 10.54 1.86
C LEU A 42 2.21 10.75 3.36
N ASN A 43 1.37 11.73 3.73
CA ASN A 43 1.02 11.93 5.14
C ASN A 43 -0.09 10.95 5.55
N ASP A 44 -0.49 10.99 6.83
CA ASP A 44 -1.48 10.05 7.36
C ASP A 44 -2.81 10.15 6.61
N ASP A 45 -3.29 11.37 6.33
CA ASP A 45 -4.53 11.57 5.61
C ASP A 45 -4.45 11.02 4.18
N GLU A 46 -3.32 11.24 3.53
CA GLU A 46 -3.10 10.72 2.17
C GLU A 46 -3.02 9.20 2.16
N MET A 47 -2.37 8.61 3.16
CA MET A 47 -2.32 7.16 3.28
C MET A 47 -3.71 6.57 3.50
N GLU A 48 -4.53 7.22 4.32
CA GLU A 48 -5.90 6.78 4.54
C GLU A 48 -6.71 6.85 3.25
N ASN A 49 -6.58 7.93 2.49
CA ASN A 49 -7.23 8.06 1.20
C ASN A 49 -6.78 6.99 0.22
N LEU A 50 -5.50 6.67 0.21
CA LEU A 50 -4.97 5.61 -0.64
C LEU A 50 -5.59 4.26 -0.29
N ALA A 51 -5.64 3.93 1.00
CA ALA A 51 -6.23 2.67 1.46
C ALA A 51 -7.72 2.59 1.13
N ASN A 52 -8.44 3.71 1.22
CA ASN A 52 -9.86 3.75 0.89
C ASN A 52 -10.10 3.62 -0.62
N THR A 53 -9.22 4.21 -1.44
CA THR A 53 -9.33 4.14 -2.89
C THR A 53 -8.97 2.75 -3.42
N TYR A 54 -8.00 2.12 -2.78
CA TYR A 54 -7.52 0.78 -3.18
C TYR A 54 -7.58 -0.18 -1.98
N PRO A 55 -8.79 -0.62 -1.60
CA PRO A 55 -8.94 -1.43 -0.38
C PRO A 55 -8.18 -2.76 -0.41
N ASP A 56 -7.92 -3.30 -1.58
CA ASP A 56 -7.21 -4.57 -1.71
C ASP A 56 -5.70 -4.41 -1.97
N LEU A 57 -5.20 -3.18 -1.97
CA LEU A 57 -3.81 -2.93 -2.35
C LEU A 57 -2.82 -3.60 -1.40
N ALA A 58 -3.02 -3.47 -0.10
CA ALA A 58 -2.13 -4.10 0.88
C ALA A 58 -2.14 -5.62 0.72
N TYR A 59 -3.30 -6.20 0.51
CA TYR A 59 -3.44 -7.64 0.30
C TYR A 59 -2.70 -8.09 -0.97
N SER A 60 -2.88 -7.37 -2.06
CA SER A 60 -2.23 -7.68 -3.33
C SER A 60 -0.71 -7.62 -3.22
N LEU A 61 -0.19 -6.59 -2.55
CA LEU A 61 1.25 -6.46 -2.35
C LEU A 61 1.80 -7.54 -1.42
N ALA A 62 1.03 -7.92 -0.40
CA ALA A 62 1.43 -9.01 0.49
C ALA A 62 1.55 -10.33 -0.27
N LEU A 63 0.59 -10.62 -1.15
CA LEU A 63 0.66 -11.81 -1.99
C LEU A 63 1.88 -11.80 -2.91
N GLU A 64 2.17 -10.66 -3.52
CA GLU A 64 3.33 -10.53 -4.41
C GLU A 64 4.64 -10.80 -3.68
N SER A 65 4.74 -10.42 -2.41
CA SER A 65 5.98 -10.59 -1.65
C SER A 65 6.30 -12.07 -1.36
N PHE A 66 5.35 -12.97 -1.56
CA PHE A 66 5.52 -14.41 -1.34
C PHE A 66 5.73 -15.21 -2.62
N HIS A 67 5.92 -14.55 -3.73
CA HIS A 67 6.19 -15.21 -5.01
C HIS A 67 7.66 -15.44 -5.25
#